data_9f719b695443f2c8ca07c57e8db53e05
#
_entry.id   9f719b695443f2c8ca07c57e8db53e05
#
_cell.length_a   1.000
_cell.length_b   1.000
_cell.length_c   1.000
_cell.angle_alpha   90.00
_cell.angle_beta   90.00
_cell.angle_gamma   90.00
#
_symmetry.space_group_name_H-M   'P 1'
#
loop_
_entity.id
_entity.type
_entity.pdbx_description
1 polymer ?
#
loop_
_entity_poly.entity_id
_entity_poly.type
_entity_poly.pdbx_seq_one_letter_code
_entity_poly.pdbx_strand_id
1 'polypeptide(L)'
;MTTTTSSVTAAPPRAALTPLGLFTLLLGAALPMIDFFIVNVALPTIERDLDAPPATLEMVVAGYAVAYAVLLVLGGRLGDTFGRRRLFLWGVAGFGLTSLACGLAPGAWWLVAARVAQGAASALLLPQVLATIHATTSGERRARAVALYGSVGGVSIVLGQVLGGLLVAADLAGTGWRAVFLVNVPVAVAGLGGALRSVPDSRAERPARADLAGTALLAAALCALLLPLTEGRAAGWPLWSVLLLCAAPLCALAFHRVERRAERTAGSPLLPPSLLASAEVRRGLLLGLPVFVGFAGWMFVTAVTLQQGLGYGASRAGLALVPMGVAQFAASMLAPRAVARFGGRAVALAAVAHIAGLATMAGTVLLGPWPHLGPLALAPGLALCGIGQGLELPLYFRFLLAAVPDRLAGTGSGLAATLQQSCLAVGVATLGSLFLSLVPGAGMRRALAVVLAVQAAGLLGLLVLGLRLPGKDHA
;
A
#
# COMPACT_ATOMS: atom_id res chain seq x y z
N MET A 1 25.41 57.05 -10.35
CA MET A 1 25.19 55.78 -9.67
C MET A 1 23.72 55.39 -9.84
N THR A 2 23.41 54.64 -10.88
CA THR A 2 22.07 54.19 -11.20
C THR A 2 21.91 52.77 -10.62
N THR A 3 21.17 52.64 -9.53
CA THR A 3 20.81 51.38 -8.91
C THR A 3 19.74 50.68 -9.77
N THR A 4 20.14 49.67 -10.54
CA THR A 4 19.25 48.78 -11.25
C THR A 4 18.62 47.83 -10.21
N THR A 5 17.39 48.10 -9.80
CA THR A 5 16.54 47.18 -9.05
C THR A 5 16.12 46.05 -9.98
N SER A 6 16.77 44.89 -9.85
CA SER A 6 16.32 43.67 -10.50
C SER A 6 14.94 43.29 -9.91
N SER A 7 13.89 43.46 -10.70
CA SER A 7 12.55 42.94 -10.40
C SER A 7 12.63 41.40 -10.37
N VAL A 8 12.64 40.81 -9.19
CA VAL A 8 12.41 39.40 -9.00
C VAL A 8 10.97 39.15 -9.45
N THR A 9 10.82 38.63 -10.65
CA THR A 9 9.52 38.14 -11.16
C THR A 9 9.05 37.05 -10.22
N ALA A 10 8.07 37.35 -9.39
CA ALA A 10 7.41 36.37 -8.53
C ALA A 10 6.86 35.25 -9.41
N ALA A 11 7.28 34.01 -9.15
CA ALA A 11 6.73 32.85 -9.83
C ALA A 11 5.19 32.84 -9.71
N PRO A 12 4.45 32.50 -10.79
CA PRO A 12 3.00 32.53 -10.76
C PRO A 12 2.48 31.65 -9.60
N PRO A 13 1.43 32.11 -8.89
CA PRO A 13 0.90 31.37 -7.76
C PRO A 13 0.54 29.95 -8.19
N ARG A 14 1.13 28.96 -7.53
CA ARG A 14 0.83 27.54 -7.79
C ARG A 14 -0.68 27.34 -7.58
N ALA A 15 -1.38 26.77 -8.60
CA ALA A 15 -2.79 26.50 -8.50
C ALA A 15 -3.08 25.61 -7.27
N ALA A 16 -3.89 26.11 -6.35
CA ALA A 16 -4.23 25.41 -5.13
C ALA A 16 -5.12 24.18 -5.43
N LEU A 17 -4.87 23.08 -4.75
CA LEU A 17 -5.70 21.87 -4.85
C LEU A 17 -7.11 22.17 -4.34
N THR A 18 -8.11 22.01 -5.20
CA THR A 18 -9.52 22.19 -4.86
C THR A 18 -10.05 20.95 -4.10
N PRO A 19 -11.19 21.05 -3.37
CA PRO A 19 -11.82 19.87 -2.76
C PRO A 19 -12.16 18.79 -3.79
N LEU A 20 -12.63 19.16 -4.98
CA LEU A 20 -12.90 18.23 -6.07
C LEU A 20 -11.61 17.57 -6.59
N GLY A 21 -10.52 18.33 -6.69
CA GLY A 21 -9.20 17.80 -7.07
C GLY A 21 -8.69 16.81 -6.04
N LEU A 22 -8.83 17.10 -4.75
CA LEU A 22 -8.47 16.17 -3.69
C LEU A 22 -9.31 14.89 -3.76
N PHE A 23 -10.63 15.01 -3.89
CA PHE A 23 -11.52 13.85 -4.05
C PHE A 23 -11.12 12.99 -5.24
N THR A 24 -10.83 13.61 -6.39
CA THR A 24 -10.38 12.90 -7.60
C THR A 24 -9.07 12.16 -7.40
N LEU A 25 -8.11 12.78 -6.71
CA LEU A 25 -6.84 12.13 -6.37
C LEU A 25 -7.05 10.94 -5.43
N LEU A 26 -7.91 11.10 -4.41
CA LEU A 26 -8.23 10.02 -3.47
C LEU A 26 -9.00 8.88 -4.14
N LEU A 27 -9.91 9.19 -5.08
CA LEU A 27 -10.58 8.18 -5.90
C LEU A 27 -9.57 7.40 -6.75
N GLY A 28 -8.58 8.09 -7.36
CA GLY A 28 -7.49 7.44 -8.07
C GLY A 28 -6.63 6.55 -7.16
N ALA A 29 -6.44 6.92 -5.89
CA ALA A 29 -5.74 6.06 -4.93
C ALA A 29 -6.60 4.86 -4.49
N ALA A 30 -7.90 5.03 -4.36
CA ALA A 30 -8.83 3.98 -3.97
C ALA A 30 -8.95 2.87 -5.02
N LEU A 31 -8.94 3.22 -6.31
CA LEU A 31 -9.08 2.27 -7.42
C LEU A 31 -8.12 1.07 -7.32
N PRO A 32 -6.77 1.26 -7.29
CA PRO A 32 -5.83 0.15 -7.20
C PRO A 32 -5.96 -0.64 -5.89
N MET A 33 -6.31 0.04 -4.79
CA MET A 33 -6.44 -0.60 -3.47
C MET A 33 -7.70 -1.46 -3.38
N ILE A 34 -8.84 -0.95 -3.85
CA ILE A 34 -10.09 -1.73 -3.92
C ILE A 34 -9.90 -2.93 -4.86
N ASP A 35 -9.30 -2.71 -6.03
CA ASP A 35 -9.06 -3.75 -7.03
C ASP A 35 -8.18 -4.88 -6.50
N PHE A 36 -7.17 -4.56 -5.70
CA PHE A 36 -6.33 -5.57 -5.06
C PHE A 36 -7.12 -6.50 -4.13
N PHE A 37 -8.07 -5.98 -3.37
CA PHE A 37 -8.86 -6.77 -2.42
C PHE A 37 -10.08 -7.44 -3.04
N ILE A 38 -10.71 -6.81 -4.03
CA ILE A 38 -11.93 -7.29 -4.68
C ILE A 38 -11.69 -8.62 -5.44
N VAL A 39 -10.51 -8.75 -6.06
CA VAL A 39 -10.11 -9.94 -6.83
C VAL A 39 -10.03 -11.19 -5.96
N ASN A 40 -9.57 -11.07 -4.70
CA ASN A 40 -9.42 -12.21 -3.81
C ASN A 40 -10.75 -12.95 -3.57
N VAL A 41 -11.86 -12.21 -3.54
CA VAL A 41 -13.21 -12.80 -3.38
C VAL A 41 -13.66 -13.54 -4.64
N ALA A 42 -13.20 -13.09 -5.81
CA ALA A 42 -13.56 -13.66 -7.10
C ALA A 42 -12.73 -14.90 -7.49
N LEU A 43 -11.58 -15.15 -6.85
CA LEU A 43 -10.65 -16.22 -7.22
C LEU A 43 -11.31 -17.60 -7.37
N PRO A 44 -12.19 -18.07 -6.44
CA PRO A 44 -12.82 -19.39 -6.59
C PRO A 44 -13.78 -19.50 -7.79
N THR A 45 -14.33 -18.35 -8.22
CA THR A 45 -15.21 -18.29 -9.39
C THR A 45 -14.40 -18.22 -10.68
N ILE A 46 -13.26 -17.48 -10.67
CA ILE A 46 -12.28 -17.43 -11.76
C ILE A 46 -11.71 -18.83 -12.02
N GLU A 47 -11.34 -19.55 -10.95
CA GLU A 47 -10.84 -20.92 -11.03
C GLU A 47 -11.77 -21.84 -11.82
N ARG A 48 -13.05 -21.84 -11.45
CA ARG A 48 -14.06 -22.70 -12.09
C ARG A 48 -14.39 -22.29 -13.52
N ASP A 49 -14.46 -20.98 -13.80
CA ASP A 49 -14.89 -20.48 -15.10
C ASP A 49 -13.78 -20.58 -16.16
N LEU A 50 -12.51 -20.40 -15.76
CA LEU A 50 -11.37 -20.46 -16.66
C LEU A 50 -10.59 -21.79 -16.60
N ASP A 51 -11.04 -22.75 -15.79
CA ASP A 51 -10.36 -24.02 -15.52
C ASP A 51 -8.87 -23.80 -15.20
N ALA A 52 -8.63 -22.81 -14.33
CA ALA A 52 -7.29 -22.29 -14.06
C ALA A 52 -6.61 -23.08 -12.93
N PRO A 53 -5.38 -23.59 -13.14
CA PRO A 53 -4.61 -24.23 -12.07
C PRO A 53 -4.37 -23.24 -10.91
N PRO A 54 -4.29 -23.73 -9.64
CA PRO A 54 -4.03 -22.88 -8.48
C PRO A 54 -2.81 -21.95 -8.63
N ALA A 55 -1.71 -22.45 -9.21
CA ALA A 55 -0.52 -21.64 -9.48
C ALA A 55 -0.79 -20.45 -10.42
N THR A 56 -1.65 -20.64 -11.43
CA THR A 56 -2.01 -19.53 -12.34
C THR A 56 -2.89 -18.50 -11.64
N LEU A 57 -3.76 -18.91 -10.72
CA LEU A 57 -4.55 -17.99 -9.90
C LEU A 57 -3.69 -17.16 -8.95
N GLU A 58 -2.67 -17.78 -8.35
CA GLU A 58 -1.68 -17.05 -7.55
C GLU A 58 -0.99 -15.98 -8.39
N MET A 59 -0.60 -16.31 -9.64
CA MET A 59 0.00 -15.33 -10.58
C MET A 59 -0.96 -14.18 -10.96
N VAL A 60 -2.28 -14.38 -10.96
CA VAL A 60 -3.26 -13.30 -11.18
C VAL A 60 -3.14 -12.23 -10.09
N VAL A 61 -2.89 -12.61 -8.83
CA VAL A 61 -2.71 -11.69 -7.71
C VAL A 61 -1.27 -11.18 -7.64
N ALA A 62 -0.30 -12.10 -7.69
CA ALA A 62 1.11 -11.79 -7.55
C ALA A 62 1.64 -10.93 -8.71
N GLY A 63 1.23 -11.22 -9.94
CA GLY A 63 1.65 -10.46 -11.12
C GLY A 63 1.31 -8.97 -11.02
N TYR A 64 0.11 -8.65 -10.54
CA TYR A 64 -0.27 -7.27 -10.23
C TYR A 64 0.62 -6.67 -9.14
N ALA A 65 0.75 -7.35 -8.01
CA ALA A 65 1.47 -6.82 -6.84
C ALA A 65 2.96 -6.58 -7.15
N VAL A 66 3.61 -7.53 -7.85
CA VAL A 66 5.02 -7.42 -8.23
C VAL A 66 5.23 -6.29 -9.23
N ALA A 67 4.44 -6.23 -10.32
CA ALA A 67 4.55 -5.17 -11.30
C ALA A 67 4.33 -3.79 -10.67
N TYR A 68 3.34 -3.68 -9.79
CA TYR A 68 3.05 -2.48 -9.04
C TYR A 68 4.25 -2.07 -8.15
N ALA A 69 4.77 -2.96 -7.32
CA ALA A 69 5.87 -2.66 -6.40
C ALA A 69 7.16 -2.26 -7.12
N VAL A 70 7.50 -3.00 -8.18
CA VAL A 70 8.72 -2.80 -8.98
C VAL A 70 8.74 -1.44 -9.68
N LEU A 71 7.60 -1.00 -10.20
CA LEU A 71 7.52 0.22 -11.01
C LEU A 71 7.18 1.47 -10.21
N LEU A 72 6.90 1.36 -8.90
CA LEU A 72 6.47 2.49 -8.07
C LEU A 72 7.48 3.64 -8.03
N VAL A 73 8.77 3.35 -7.84
CA VAL A 73 9.82 4.39 -7.78
C VAL A 73 9.97 5.05 -9.14
N LEU A 74 9.93 4.24 -10.22
CA LEU A 74 9.95 4.77 -11.58
C LEU A 74 8.74 5.68 -11.84
N GLY A 75 7.55 5.25 -11.45
CA GLY A 75 6.31 6.05 -11.58
C GLY A 75 6.43 7.40 -10.88
N GLY A 76 6.99 7.46 -9.67
CA GLY A 76 7.26 8.70 -8.96
C GLY A 76 8.21 9.63 -9.74
N ARG A 77 9.31 9.10 -10.26
CA ARG A 77 10.29 9.86 -11.08
C ARG A 77 9.72 10.36 -12.39
N LEU A 78 8.95 9.53 -13.07
CA LEU A 78 8.28 9.94 -14.30
C LEU A 78 7.31 11.11 -14.05
N GLY A 79 6.63 11.11 -12.90
CA GLY A 79 5.77 12.22 -12.47
C GLY A 79 6.53 13.53 -12.24
N ASP A 80 7.69 13.48 -11.63
CA ASP A 80 8.55 14.64 -11.42
C ASP A 80 9.10 15.17 -12.76
N THR A 81 9.33 14.28 -13.75
CA THR A 81 9.89 14.64 -15.07
C THR A 81 8.80 15.13 -16.04
N PHE A 82 7.74 14.36 -16.23
CA PHE A 82 6.73 14.63 -17.27
C PHE A 82 5.52 15.41 -16.75
N GLY A 83 5.41 15.60 -15.44
CA GLY A 83 4.29 16.25 -14.77
C GLY A 83 3.35 15.27 -14.10
N ARG A 84 3.04 15.53 -12.83
CA ARG A 84 2.26 14.63 -11.97
C ARG A 84 0.83 14.42 -12.47
N ARG A 85 0.18 15.50 -12.97
CA ARG A 85 -1.16 15.42 -13.56
C ARG A 85 -1.19 14.51 -14.78
N ARG A 86 -0.21 14.61 -15.67
CA ARG A 86 -0.13 13.76 -16.89
C ARG A 86 0.01 12.29 -16.52
N LEU A 87 0.94 11.98 -15.59
CA LEU A 87 1.14 10.60 -15.16
C LEU A 87 -0.07 10.05 -14.41
N PHE A 88 -0.77 10.89 -13.61
CA PHE A 88 -2.03 10.51 -12.99
C PHE A 88 -3.08 10.15 -14.05
N LEU A 89 -3.26 10.99 -15.07
CA LEU A 89 -4.19 10.73 -16.17
C LEU A 89 -3.85 9.46 -16.93
N TRP A 90 -2.58 9.25 -17.28
CA TRP A 90 -2.14 8.02 -17.95
C TRP A 90 -2.32 6.79 -17.06
N GLY A 91 -2.04 6.92 -15.76
CA GLY A 91 -2.26 5.85 -14.78
C GLY A 91 -3.73 5.46 -14.67
N VAL A 92 -4.63 6.43 -14.54
CA VAL A 92 -6.09 6.17 -14.47
C VAL A 92 -6.61 5.58 -15.79
N ALA A 93 -6.19 6.13 -16.94
CA ALA A 93 -6.59 5.60 -18.26
C ALA A 93 -6.08 4.17 -18.46
N GLY A 94 -4.78 3.94 -18.18
CA GLY A 94 -4.16 2.61 -18.25
C GLY A 94 -4.83 1.61 -17.32
N PHE A 95 -5.15 2.04 -16.08
CA PHE A 95 -5.86 1.19 -15.11
C PHE A 95 -7.26 0.83 -15.60
N GLY A 96 -8.03 1.79 -16.12
CA GLY A 96 -9.36 1.53 -16.71
C GLY A 96 -9.31 0.57 -17.90
N LEU A 97 -8.36 0.79 -18.84
CA LEU A 97 -8.19 -0.06 -20.00
C LEU A 97 -7.75 -1.49 -19.63
N THR A 98 -6.81 -1.65 -18.71
CA THR A 98 -6.36 -2.96 -18.25
C THR A 98 -7.43 -3.65 -17.41
N SER A 99 -8.23 -2.92 -16.64
CA SER A 99 -9.40 -3.46 -15.94
C SER A 99 -10.45 -3.98 -16.92
N LEU A 100 -10.69 -3.25 -18.02
CA LEU A 100 -11.54 -3.75 -19.10
C LEU A 100 -10.95 -5.03 -19.73
N ALA A 101 -9.65 -5.06 -19.98
CA ALA A 101 -8.97 -6.26 -20.50
C ALA A 101 -9.06 -7.45 -19.54
N CYS A 102 -9.00 -7.23 -18.21
CA CYS A 102 -9.25 -8.25 -17.20
C CYS A 102 -10.70 -8.76 -17.26
N GLY A 103 -11.69 -7.86 -17.34
CA GLY A 103 -13.11 -8.21 -17.42
C GLY A 103 -13.50 -8.93 -18.71
N LEU A 104 -12.72 -8.77 -19.78
CA LEU A 104 -12.93 -9.42 -21.08
C LEU A 104 -11.99 -10.63 -21.28
N ALA A 105 -11.29 -11.10 -20.24
CA ALA A 105 -10.30 -12.16 -20.36
C ALA A 105 -10.91 -13.47 -20.87
N PRO A 106 -10.42 -14.02 -22.00
CA PRO A 106 -10.88 -15.28 -22.56
C PRO A 106 -10.24 -16.50 -21.88
N GLY A 107 -9.19 -16.30 -21.06
CA GLY A 107 -8.47 -17.38 -20.37
C GLY A 107 -7.53 -16.84 -19.30
N ALA A 108 -7.04 -17.73 -18.45
CA ALA A 108 -6.28 -17.39 -17.25
C ALA A 108 -4.96 -16.65 -17.55
N TRP A 109 -4.21 -17.04 -18.55
CA TRP A 109 -2.95 -16.37 -18.93
C TRP A 109 -3.15 -14.96 -19.50
N TRP A 110 -4.25 -14.73 -20.23
CA TRP A 110 -4.64 -13.37 -20.60
C TRP A 110 -4.91 -12.52 -19.36
N LEU A 111 -5.64 -13.08 -18.39
CA LEU A 111 -5.92 -12.39 -17.14
C LEU A 111 -4.62 -12.05 -16.39
N VAL A 112 -3.66 -12.99 -16.30
CA VAL A 112 -2.34 -12.74 -15.70
C VAL A 112 -1.63 -11.56 -16.40
N ALA A 113 -1.56 -11.58 -17.74
CA ALA A 113 -0.91 -10.50 -18.50
C ALA A 113 -1.60 -9.14 -18.29
N ALA A 114 -2.93 -9.11 -18.30
CA ALA A 114 -3.71 -7.91 -18.03
C ALA A 114 -3.50 -7.40 -16.60
N ARG A 115 -3.37 -8.30 -15.60
CA ARG A 115 -3.06 -7.96 -14.21
C ARG A 115 -1.67 -7.36 -14.05
N VAL A 116 -0.66 -7.89 -14.72
CA VAL A 116 0.70 -7.30 -14.75
C VAL A 116 0.65 -5.88 -15.31
N ALA A 117 -0.04 -5.67 -16.44
CA ALA A 117 -0.22 -4.36 -17.04
C ALA A 117 -1.01 -3.39 -16.12
N GLN A 118 -2.02 -3.89 -15.40
CA GLN A 118 -2.81 -3.14 -14.44
C GLN A 118 -1.96 -2.72 -13.24
N GLY A 119 -1.08 -3.59 -12.74
CA GLY A 119 -0.09 -3.26 -11.70
C GLY A 119 0.86 -2.15 -12.15
N ALA A 120 1.33 -2.20 -13.40
CA ALA A 120 2.16 -1.12 -13.98
C ALA A 120 1.40 0.21 -14.07
N ALA A 121 0.14 0.21 -14.48
CA ALA A 121 -0.71 1.40 -14.50
C ALA A 121 -0.92 1.98 -13.08
N SER A 122 -1.11 1.12 -12.07
CA SER A 122 -1.20 1.50 -10.66
C SER A 122 0.08 2.18 -10.16
N ALA A 123 1.24 1.69 -10.59
CA ALA A 123 2.54 2.26 -10.24
C ALA A 123 2.75 3.67 -10.83
N LEU A 124 2.16 3.98 -11.98
CA LEU A 124 2.15 5.33 -12.53
C LEU A 124 1.20 6.26 -11.76
N LEU A 125 0.11 5.73 -11.26
CA LEU A 125 -0.99 6.48 -10.65
C LEU A 125 -0.70 6.88 -9.20
N LEU A 126 -0.38 5.92 -8.34
CA LEU A 126 -0.39 6.10 -6.89
C LEU A 126 0.63 7.12 -6.36
N PRO A 127 1.90 7.15 -6.82
CA PRO A 127 2.87 8.13 -6.35
C PRO A 127 2.46 9.57 -6.65
N GLN A 128 1.69 9.80 -7.73
CA GLN A 128 1.25 11.13 -8.12
C GLN A 128 0.26 11.72 -7.11
N VAL A 129 -0.52 10.89 -6.43
CA VAL A 129 -1.51 11.34 -5.44
C VAL A 129 -0.81 12.06 -4.29
N LEU A 130 0.09 11.37 -3.59
CA LEU A 130 0.85 11.97 -2.48
C LEU A 130 1.75 13.11 -2.93
N ALA A 131 2.45 12.95 -4.08
CA ALA A 131 3.32 13.98 -4.61
C ALA A 131 2.55 15.26 -4.97
N THR A 132 1.34 15.14 -5.54
CA THR A 132 0.48 16.29 -5.85
C THR A 132 -0.04 16.93 -4.56
N ILE A 133 -0.55 16.16 -3.59
CA ILE A 133 -0.96 16.67 -2.29
C ILE A 133 0.18 17.46 -1.64
N HIS A 134 1.39 16.89 -1.61
CA HIS A 134 2.56 17.52 -1.00
C HIS A 134 2.96 18.84 -1.69
N ALA A 135 2.90 18.87 -3.03
CA ALA A 135 3.32 20.04 -3.82
C ALA A 135 2.30 21.19 -3.82
N THR A 136 1.00 20.88 -3.63
CA THR A 136 -0.09 21.85 -3.83
C THR A 136 -0.82 22.24 -2.54
N THR A 137 -0.43 21.64 -1.41
CA THR A 137 -1.02 21.93 -0.09
C THR A 137 0.07 22.19 0.94
N SER A 138 -0.27 22.92 2.02
CA SER A 138 0.62 23.23 3.14
C SER A 138 -0.14 23.22 4.47
N GLY A 139 0.59 23.21 5.58
CA GLY A 139 0.04 23.33 6.92
C GLY A 139 -1.07 22.33 7.21
N GLU A 140 -2.16 22.80 7.80
CA GLU A 140 -3.30 21.97 8.22
C GLU A 140 -4.03 21.28 7.04
N ARG A 141 -4.08 21.98 5.88
CA ARG A 141 -4.68 21.40 4.66
C ARG A 141 -3.92 20.15 4.19
N ARG A 142 -2.58 20.21 4.22
CA ARG A 142 -1.72 19.04 3.89
C ARG A 142 -1.96 17.91 4.89
N ALA A 143 -1.98 18.22 6.19
CA ALA A 143 -2.21 17.22 7.23
C ALA A 143 -3.56 16.50 7.06
N ARG A 144 -4.63 17.24 6.75
CA ARG A 144 -5.95 16.66 6.46
C ARG A 144 -5.96 15.81 5.19
N ALA A 145 -5.33 16.29 4.10
CA ALA A 145 -5.28 15.54 2.84
C ALA A 145 -4.50 14.23 2.98
N VAL A 146 -3.38 14.23 3.72
CA VAL A 146 -2.59 13.01 4.01
C VAL A 146 -3.37 12.05 4.92
N ALA A 147 -4.11 12.58 5.91
CA ALA A 147 -4.98 11.76 6.76
C ALA A 147 -6.10 11.08 5.94
N LEU A 148 -6.74 11.82 5.02
CA LEU A 148 -7.74 11.27 4.08
C LEU A 148 -7.11 10.20 3.19
N TYR A 149 -5.91 10.43 2.64
CA TYR A 149 -5.20 9.42 1.87
C TYR A 149 -4.94 8.15 2.70
N GLY A 150 -4.49 8.30 3.94
CA GLY A 150 -4.28 7.16 4.84
C GLY A 150 -5.57 6.37 5.12
N SER A 151 -6.72 7.06 5.22
CA SER A 151 -8.01 6.40 5.44
C SER A 151 -8.52 5.63 4.22
N VAL A 152 -8.10 6.03 3.00
CA VAL A 152 -8.47 5.32 1.76
C VAL A 152 -8.05 3.85 1.84
N GLY A 153 -6.87 3.55 2.41
CA GLY A 153 -6.40 2.17 2.56
C GLY A 153 -7.40 1.29 3.31
N GLY A 154 -7.81 1.71 4.51
CA GLY A 154 -8.74 0.93 5.34
C GLY A 154 -10.14 0.78 4.73
N VAL A 155 -10.66 1.87 4.16
CA VAL A 155 -11.95 1.85 3.46
C VAL A 155 -11.90 0.93 2.25
N SER A 156 -10.81 0.97 1.48
CA SER A 156 -10.64 0.14 0.28
C SER A 156 -10.62 -1.35 0.56
N ILE A 157 -10.08 -1.77 1.71
CA ILE A 157 -10.10 -3.18 2.13
C ILE A 157 -11.54 -3.65 2.29
N VAL A 158 -12.33 -2.91 3.09
CA VAL A 158 -13.72 -3.27 3.37
C VAL A 158 -14.57 -3.19 2.11
N LEU A 159 -14.44 -2.10 1.35
CA LEU A 159 -15.17 -1.93 0.09
C LEU A 159 -14.81 -3.03 -0.91
N GLY A 160 -13.52 -3.37 -1.07
CA GLY A 160 -13.09 -4.43 -1.98
C GLY A 160 -13.72 -5.79 -1.63
N GLN A 161 -13.69 -6.17 -0.35
CA GLN A 161 -14.28 -7.43 0.10
C GLN A 161 -15.81 -7.46 -0.06
N VAL A 162 -16.49 -6.39 0.38
CA VAL A 162 -17.97 -6.32 0.31
C VAL A 162 -18.44 -6.22 -1.14
N LEU A 163 -17.88 -5.30 -1.92
CA LEU A 163 -18.24 -5.13 -3.34
C LEU A 163 -17.92 -6.39 -4.15
N GLY A 164 -16.78 -7.05 -3.89
CA GLY A 164 -16.42 -8.30 -4.56
C GLY A 164 -17.47 -9.39 -4.34
N GLY A 165 -17.86 -9.58 -3.08
CA GLY A 165 -18.90 -10.54 -2.74
C GLY A 165 -20.27 -10.21 -3.36
N LEU A 166 -20.68 -8.94 -3.33
CA LEU A 166 -21.94 -8.48 -3.90
C LEU A 166 -21.97 -8.60 -5.43
N LEU A 167 -20.90 -8.16 -6.12
CA LEU A 167 -20.84 -8.20 -7.59
C LEU A 167 -20.83 -9.63 -8.13
N VAL A 168 -20.06 -10.53 -7.49
CA VAL A 168 -20.05 -11.96 -7.88
C VAL A 168 -21.40 -12.61 -7.60
N ALA A 169 -22.03 -12.33 -6.46
CA ALA A 169 -23.33 -12.91 -6.10
C ALA A 169 -24.48 -12.35 -6.95
N ALA A 170 -24.42 -11.08 -7.33
CA ALA A 170 -25.46 -10.43 -8.15
C ALA A 170 -25.46 -10.89 -9.60
N ASP A 171 -24.36 -11.47 -10.07
CA ASP A 171 -24.17 -11.96 -11.45
C ASP A 171 -24.76 -11.01 -12.53
N LEU A 172 -24.42 -9.72 -12.45
CA LEU A 172 -25.00 -8.68 -13.28
C LEU A 172 -24.86 -9.02 -14.77
N ALA A 173 -25.97 -9.26 -15.43
CA ALA A 173 -26.05 -9.62 -16.85
C ALA A 173 -25.20 -10.86 -17.24
N GLY A 174 -25.04 -11.82 -16.34
CA GLY A 174 -24.26 -13.05 -16.60
C GLY A 174 -22.74 -12.83 -16.64
N THR A 175 -22.25 -11.71 -16.10
CA THR A 175 -20.81 -11.39 -16.12
C THR A 175 -20.02 -12.13 -15.06
N GLY A 176 -20.68 -12.69 -14.04
CA GLY A 176 -20.04 -13.42 -12.95
C GLY A 176 -18.89 -12.63 -12.29
N TRP A 177 -17.73 -13.26 -12.18
CA TRP A 177 -16.53 -12.65 -11.62
C TRP A 177 -15.98 -11.44 -12.43
N ARG A 178 -16.31 -11.36 -13.72
CA ARG A 178 -15.84 -10.27 -14.61
C ARG A 178 -16.32 -8.90 -14.12
N ALA A 179 -17.47 -8.86 -13.44
CA ALA A 179 -18.02 -7.63 -12.86
C ALA A 179 -17.05 -6.94 -11.90
N VAL A 180 -16.18 -7.68 -11.17
CA VAL A 180 -15.23 -7.08 -10.22
C VAL A 180 -14.17 -6.21 -10.91
N PHE A 181 -13.87 -6.50 -12.17
CA PHE A 181 -12.99 -5.67 -12.99
C PHE A 181 -13.76 -4.59 -13.74
N LEU A 182 -14.89 -4.95 -14.33
CA LEU A 182 -15.68 -4.02 -15.15
C LEU A 182 -16.19 -2.82 -14.35
N VAL A 183 -16.44 -2.96 -13.03
CA VAL A 183 -16.86 -1.86 -12.16
C VAL A 183 -15.81 -0.73 -12.08
N ASN A 184 -14.54 -1.04 -12.29
CA ASN A 184 -13.47 -0.04 -12.28
C ASN A 184 -13.53 0.89 -13.50
N VAL A 185 -14.11 0.45 -14.62
CA VAL A 185 -14.12 1.21 -15.88
C VAL A 185 -14.90 2.52 -15.74
N PRO A 186 -16.18 2.54 -15.32
CA PRO A 186 -16.91 3.78 -15.12
C PRO A 186 -16.26 4.69 -14.06
N VAL A 187 -15.67 4.11 -13.02
CA VAL A 187 -14.95 4.88 -11.99
C VAL A 187 -13.70 5.53 -12.56
N ALA A 188 -12.95 4.82 -13.41
CA ALA A 188 -11.79 5.38 -14.11
C ALA A 188 -12.18 6.51 -15.06
N VAL A 189 -13.29 6.37 -15.81
CA VAL A 189 -13.81 7.43 -16.68
C VAL A 189 -14.20 8.67 -15.88
N ALA A 190 -14.89 8.49 -14.74
CA ALA A 190 -15.22 9.59 -13.83
C ALA A 190 -13.95 10.24 -13.24
N GLY A 191 -12.97 9.42 -12.83
CA GLY A 191 -11.67 9.89 -12.37
C GLY A 191 -10.90 10.69 -13.41
N LEU A 192 -10.90 10.27 -14.68
CA LEU A 192 -10.31 11.02 -15.79
C LEU A 192 -11.01 12.38 -15.98
N GLY A 193 -12.34 12.40 -16.03
CA GLY A 193 -13.12 13.62 -16.17
C GLY A 193 -12.87 14.60 -15.01
N GLY A 194 -12.82 14.08 -13.79
CA GLY A 194 -12.48 14.85 -12.60
C GLY A 194 -11.06 15.42 -12.65
N ALA A 195 -10.08 14.60 -13.04
CA ALA A 195 -8.67 15.01 -13.11
C ALA A 195 -8.41 16.07 -14.17
N LEU A 196 -9.06 15.97 -15.33
CA LEU A 196 -8.96 16.97 -16.38
C LEU A 196 -9.47 18.35 -15.94
N ARG A 197 -10.45 18.39 -15.02
CA ARG A 197 -11.08 19.64 -14.58
C ARG A 197 -10.48 20.22 -13.30
N SER A 198 -9.95 19.38 -12.40
CA SER A 198 -9.71 19.80 -11.02
C SER A 198 -8.32 19.48 -10.45
N VAL A 199 -7.53 18.61 -11.09
CA VAL A 199 -6.17 18.33 -10.64
C VAL A 199 -5.21 19.35 -11.25
N PRO A 200 -4.49 20.14 -10.42
CA PRO A 200 -3.56 21.14 -10.93
C PRO A 200 -2.33 20.49 -11.57
N ASP A 201 -1.78 21.09 -12.60
CA ASP A 201 -0.49 20.65 -13.15
C ASP A 201 0.63 21.03 -12.17
N SER A 202 1.48 20.08 -11.88
CA SER A 202 2.66 20.29 -11.03
C SER A 202 3.81 19.44 -11.53
N ARG A 203 5.00 20.04 -11.54
CA ARG A 203 6.25 19.39 -11.95
C ARG A 203 7.35 19.74 -10.96
N ALA A 204 8.42 18.95 -10.96
CA ALA A 204 9.65 19.35 -10.30
C ALA A 204 10.27 20.54 -11.06
N GLU A 205 10.80 21.51 -10.34
CA GLU A 205 11.46 22.69 -10.95
C GLU A 205 12.68 22.31 -11.81
N ARG A 206 13.33 21.19 -11.45
CA ARG A 206 14.45 20.61 -12.19
C ARG A 206 14.18 19.12 -12.40
N PRO A 207 13.60 18.74 -13.55
CA PRO A 207 13.35 17.33 -13.84
C PRO A 207 14.68 16.60 -13.98
N ALA A 208 14.82 15.48 -13.25
CA ALA A 208 15.98 14.62 -13.34
C ALA A 208 15.87 13.71 -14.58
N ARG A 209 16.99 13.40 -15.22
CA ARG A 209 17.04 12.42 -16.31
C ARG A 209 16.61 11.04 -15.83
N ALA A 210 15.98 10.27 -16.68
CA ALA A 210 15.60 8.89 -16.36
C ALA A 210 16.85 8.01 -16.17
N ASP A 211 17.00 7.42 -15.01
CA ASP A 211 18.04 6.45 -14.72
C ASP A 211 17.51 5.04 -15.06
N LEU A 212 17.77 4.60 -16.30
CA LEU A 212 17.34 3.29 -16.78
C LEU A 212 18.11 2.15 -16.11
N ALA A 213 19.40 2.35 -15.81
CA ALA A 213 20.23 1.33 -15.17
C ALA A 213 19.81 1.12 -13.71
N GLY A 214 19.65 2.20 -12.94
CA GLY A 214 19.12 2.14 -11.58
C GLY A 214 17.72 1.53 -11.55
N THR A 215 16.85 1.93 -12.50
CA THR A 215 15.49 1.35 -12.60
C THR A 215 15.52 -0.16 -12.85
N ALA A 216 16.34 -0.63 -13.80
CA ALA A 216 16.45 -2.06 -14.10
C ALA A 216 17.00 -2.87 -12.92
N LEU A 217 18.02 -2.34 -12.23
CA LEU A 217 18.61 -3.00 -11.07
C LEU A 217 17.65 -3.03 -9.86
N LEU A 218 16.91 -1.95 -9.60
CA LEU A 218 15.88 -1.93 -8.57
C LEU A 218 14.76 -2.91 -8.91
N ALA A 219 14.31 -2.92 -10.15
CA ALA A 219 13.34 -3.88 -10.66
C ALA A 219 13.81 -5.32 -10.48
N ALA A 220 15.05 -5.62 -10.84
CA ALA A 220 15.65 -6.94 -10.65
C ALA A 220 15.73 -7.33 -9.17
N ALA A 221 16.15 -6.40 -8.28
CA ALA A 221 16.21 -6.64 -6.84
C ALA A 221 14.83 -6.94 -6.24
N LEU A 222 13.81 -6.15 -6.62
CA LEU A 222 12.44 -6.33 -6.14
C LEU A 222 11.81 -7.61 -6.71
N CYS A 223 11.98 -7.90 -7.99
CA CYS A 223 11.52 -9.17 -8.57
C CYS A 223 12.20 -10.38 -7.91
N ALA A 224 13.52 -10.31 -7.72
CA ALA A 224 14.29 -11.37 -7.07
C ALA A 224 13.88 -11.58 -5.59
N LEU A 225 13.38 -10.55 -4.92
CA LEU A 225 12.83 -10.65 -3.56
C LEU A 225 11.37 -11.12 -3.56
N LEU A 226 10.50 -10.43 -4.34
CA LEU A 226 9.06 -10.58 -4.20
C LEU A 226 8.51 -11.86 -4.86
N LEU A 227 9.01 -12.24 -6.06
CA LEU A 227 8.53 -13.44 -6.75
C LEU A 227 8.71 -14.72 -5.91
N PRO A 228 9.90 -15.01 -5.34
CA PRO A 228 10.01 -16.21 -4.50
C PRO A 228 9.22 -16.12 -3.20
N LEU A 229 9.01 -14.92 -2.64
CA LEU A 229 8.21 -14.77 -1.43
C LEU A 229 6.71 -14.98 -1.68
N THR A 230 6.22 -14.67 -2.88
CA THR A 230 4.81 -14.88 -3.25
C THR A 230 4.55 -16.31 -3.74
N GLU A 231 5.41 -16.83 -4.64
CA GLU A 231 5.17 -18.08 -5.36
C GLU A 231 5.96 -19.28 -4.80
N GLY A 232 7.09 -19.01 -4.14
CA GLY A 232 8.04 -20.07 -3.76
C GLY A 232 7.43 -21.10 -2.83
N ARG A 233 6.56 -20.71 -1.91
CA ARG A 233 5.90 -21.62 -1.00
C ARG A 233 4.90 -22.53 -1.70
N ALA A 234 4.03 -21.98 -2.54
CA ALA A 234 3.04 -22.75 -3.30
C ALA A 234 3.73 -23.73 -4.25
N ALA A 235 4.89 -23.36 -4.80
CA ALA A 235 5.72 -24.20 -5.64
C ALA A 235 6.64 -25.17 -4.87
N GLY A 236 6.60 -25.20 -3.53
CA GLY A 236 7.44 -26.09 -2.71
C GLY A 236 8.91 -25.65 -2.61
N TRP A 237 9.20 -24.35 -2.72
CA TRP A 237 10.54 -23.76 -2.69
C TRP A 237 11.50 -24.35 -3.73
N PRO A 238 11.17 -24.30 -5.02
CA PRO A 238 12.02 -24.82 -6.07
C PRO A 238 13.35 -24.05 -6.13
N LEU A 239 14.36 -24.63 -6.78
CA LEU A 239 15.72 -24.07 -6.86
C LEU A 239 15.74 -22.62 -7.38
N TRP A 240 14.87 -22.29 -8.35
CA TRP A 240 14.78 -20.91 -8.87
C TRP A 240 14.42 -19.90 -7.79
N SER A 241 13.54 -20.25 -6.83
CA SER A 241 13.12 -19.34 -5.76
C SER A 241 14.27 -19.06 -4.78
N VAL A 242 15.06 -20.08 -4.45
CA VAL A 242 16.25 -19.93 -3.60
C VAL A 242 17.31 -19.09 -4.32
N LEU A 243 17.57 -19.37 -5.60
CA LEU A 243 18.53 -18.60 -6.39
C LEU A 243 18.13 -17.12 -6.52
N LEU A 244 16.85 -16.82 -6.73
CA LEU A 244 16.37 -15.44 -6.76
C LEU A 244 16.52 -14.76 -5.38
N LEU A 245 16.19 -15.43 -4.27
CA LEU A 245 16.41 -14.87 -2.94
C LEU A 245 17.88 -14.56 -2.68
N CYS A 246 18.80 -15.43 -3.13
CA CYS A 246 20.24 -15.17 -3.06
C CYS A 246 20.69 -14.04 -3.99
N ALA A 247 20.04 -13.87 -5.14
CA ALA A 247 20.32 -12.79 -6.10
C ALA A 247 19.81 -11.42 -5.62
N ALA A 248 18.73 -11.38 -4.83
CA ALA A 248 18.12 -10.13 -4.37
C ALA A 248 19.11 -9.18 -3.66
N PRO A 249 19.91 -9.62 -2.65
CA PRO A 249 20.91 -8.75 -2.01
C PRO A 249 22.02 -8.34 -2.97
N LEU A 250 22.41 -9.18 -3.94
CA LEU A 250 23.41 -8.85 -4.93
C LEU A 250 22.92 -7.76 -5.90
N CYS A 251 21.67 -7.87 -6.36
CA CYS A 251 21.03 -6.84 -7.18
C CYS A 251 20.86 -5.52 -6.39
N ALA A 252 20.48 -5.60 -5.13
CA ALA A 252 20.36 -4.42 -4.26
C ALA A 252 21.72 -3.74 -4.02
N LEU A 253 22.80 -4.52 -3.85
CA LEU A 253 24.15 -3.99 -3.74
C LEU A 253 24.64 -3.36 -5.06
N ALA A 254 24.38 -4.00 -6.20
CA ALA A 254 24.68 -3.46 -7.52
C ALA A 254 23.90 -2.15 -7.74
N PHE A 255 22.61 -2.11 -7.44
CA PHE A 255 21.79 -0.91 -7.45
C PHE A 255 22.43 0.20 -6.62
N HIS A 256 22.74 -0.07 -5.35
CA HIS A 256 23.36 0.92 -4.46
C HIS A 256 24.69 1.47 -5.02
N ARG A 257 25.53 0.60 -5.64
CA ARG A 257 26.81 1.04 -6.23
C ARG A 257 26.60 1.93 -7.45
N VAL A 258 25.65 1.59 -8.32
CA VAL A 258 25.31 2.38 -9.51
C VAL A 258 24.75 3.74 -9.10
N GLU A 259 23.80 3.79 -8.17
CA GLU A 259 23.22 5.01 -7.63
C GLU A 259 24.27 5.92 -6.98
N ARG A 260 25.17 5.32 -6.19
CA ARG A 260 26.28 6.04 -5.54
C ARG A 260 27.27 6.61 -6.56
N ARG A 261 27.50 5.90 -7.67
CA ARG A 261 28.34 6.41 -8.77
C ARG A 261 27.64 7.54 -9.50
N ALA A 262 26.36 7.37 -9.82
CA ALA A 262 25.54 8.42 -10.46
C ALA A 262 25.49 9.70 -9.61
N GLU A 263 25.32 9.59 -8.30
CA GLU A 263 25.32 10.74 -7.39
C GLU A 263 26.66 11.47 -7.37
N ARG A 264 27.78 10.74 -7.38
CA ARG A 264 29.16 11.32 -7.39
C ARG A 264 29.50 12.02 -8.70
N THR A 265 28.96 11.56 -9.83
CA THR A 265 29.23 12.13 -11.16
C THR A 265 28.27 13.22 -11.57
N ALA A 266 27.55 13.82 -10.61
CA ALA A 266 26.48 14.81 -10.83
C ALA A 266 25.38 14.29 -11.79
N GLY A 267 25.20 12.98 -11.85
CA GLY A 267 24.10 12.33 -12.55
C GLY A 267 22.76 12.54 -11.82
N SER A 268 21.73 11.85 -12.30
CA SER A 268 20.39 11.89 -11.71
C SER A 268 20.03 10.52 -11.16
N PRO A 269 20.53 10.11 -9.98
CA PRO A 269 20.25 8.82 -9.42
C PRO A 269 18.74 8.62 -9.23
N LEU A 270 18.24 7.39 -9.44
CA LEU A 270 16.83 7.05 -9.24
C LEU A 270 16.44 7.27 -7.77
N LEU A 271 17.29 6.80 -6.87
CA LEU A 271 17.16 6.93 -5.43
C LEU A 271 18.49 7.41 -4.85
N PRO A 272 18.67 8.74 -4.59
CA PRO A 272 19.92 9.25 -4.08
C PRO A 272 20.37 8.55 -2.81
N PRO A 273 21.56 7.93 -2.75
CA PRO A 273 22.09 7.31 -1.54
C PRO A 273 22.20 8.28 -0.37
N SER A 274 22.44 9.58 -0.63
CA SER A 274 22.42 10.64 0.38
C SER A 274 21.06 10.75 1.09
N LEU A 275 19.95 10.52 0.37
CA LEU A 275 18.61 10.48 0.95
C LEU A 275 18.47 9.33 1.96
N LEU A 276 18.96 8.14 1.60
CA LEU A 276 18.96 6.97 2.49
C LEU A 276 19.98 7.09 3.63
N ALA A 277 21.03 7.90 3.46
CA ALA A 277 22.00 8.18 4.50
C ALA A 277 21.45 9.12 5.59
N SER A 278 20.40 9.91 5.29
CA SER A 278 19.74 10.74 6.29
C SER A 278 19.16 9.88 7.42
N ALA A 279 19.51 10.26 8.66
CA ALA A 279 19.01 9.54 9.85
C ALA A 279 17.48 9.66 9.98
N GLU A 280 16.92 10.80 9.56
CA GLU A 280 15.49 11.07 9.61
C GLU A 280 14.72 10.19 8.61
N VAL A 281 15.22 10.09 7.37
CA VAL A 281 14.64 9.21 6.35
C VAL A 281 14.71 7.75 6.81
N ARG A 282 15.87 7.30 7.31
CA ARG A 282 16.00 5.93 7.83
C ARG A 282 15.05 5.64 8.99
N ARG A 283 14.90 6.57 9.94
CA ARG A 283 13.91 6.45 11.03
C ARG A 283 12.50 6.36 10.48
N GLY A 284 12.14 7.20 9.50
CA GLY A 284 10.85 7.15 8.82
C GLY A 284 10.61 5.79 8.16
N LEU A 285 11.60 5.24 7.43
CA LEU A 285 11.49 3.92 6.80
C LEU A 285 11.35 2.80 7.84
N LEU A 286 12.13 2.87 8.94
CA LEU A 286 12.06 1.88 10.02
C LEU A 286 10.70 1.86 10.73
N LEU A 287 10.00 3.00 10.83
CA LEU A 287 8.63 3.06 11.34
C LEU A 287 7.66 2.23 10.49
N GLY A 288 7.88 2.18 9.17
CA GLY A 288 7.03 1.44 8.24
C GLY A 288 7.17 -0.09 8.31
N LEU A 289 8.33 -0.60 8.71
CA LEU A 289 8.59 -2.05 8.70
C LEU A 289 7.57 -2.84 9.54
N PRO A 290 7.44 -2.62 10.87
CA PRO A 290 6.51 -3.39 11.70
C PRO A 290 5.05 -3.14 11.33
N VAL A 291 4.73 -1.94 10.83
CA VAL A 291 3.37 -1.56 10.41
C VAL A 291 2.94 -2.39 9.21
N PHE A 292 3.70 -2.37 8.11
CA PHE A 292 3.28 -3.00 6.85
C PHE A 292 3.51 -4.51 6.82
N VAL A 293 4.61 -5.00 7.40
CA VAL A 293 4.85 -6.45 7.55
C VAL A 293 3.77 -7.05 8.44
N GLY A 294 3.50 -6.42 9.59
CA GLY A 294 2.44 -6.86 10.51
C GLY A 294 1.08 -6.84 9.85
N PHE A 295 0.73 -5.75 9.16
CA PHE A 295 -0.59 -5.56 8.54
C PHE A 295 -0.93 -6.68 7.54
N ALA A 296 -0.06 -6.95 6.57
CA ALA A 296 -0.37 -7.94 5.54
C ALA A 296 -0.41 -9.38 6.07
N GLY A 297 0.55 -9.73 6.92
CA GLY A 297 0.56 -11.05 7.56
C GLY A 297 -0.69 -11.26 8.41
N TRP A 298 -1.06 -10.26 9.22
CA TRP A 298 -2.26 -10.31 10.04
C TRP A 298 -3.55 -10.39 9.23
N MET A 299 -3.66 -9.60 8.14
CA MET A 299 -4.81 -9.65 7.24
C MET A 299 -4.99 -11.04 6.62
N PHE A 300 -3.90 -11.63 6.13
CA PHE A 300 -3.90 -12.98 5.57
C PHE A 300 -4.36 -14.01 6.60
N VAL A 301 -3.72 -14.03 7.77
CA VAL A 301 -4.01 -15.01 8.83
C VAL A 301 -5.44 -14.83 9.37
N THR A 302 -5.91 -13.59 9.51
CA THR A 302 -7.28 -13.29 9.94
C THR A 302 -8.29 -13.78 8.90
N ALA A 303 -8.06 -13.52 7.61
CA ALA A 303 -8.95 -13.98 6.54
C ALA A 303 -9.06 -15.50 6.49
N VAL A 304 -7.92 -16.22 6.57
CA VAL A 304 -7.90 -17.69 6.63
C VAL A 304 -8.64 -18.21 7.88
N THR A 305 -8.41 -17.57 9.03
CA THR A 305 -9.06 -17.95 10.28
C THR A 305 -10.57 -17.75 10.24
N LEU A 306 -11.06 -16.62 9.71
CA LEU A 306 -12.50 -16.36 9.59
C LEU A 306 -13.17 -17.37 8.66
N GLN A 307 -12.56 -17.68 7.53
CA GLN A 307 -13.16 -18.54 6.52
C GLN A 307 -12.99 -20.04 6.84
N GLN A 308 -11.78 -20.50 7.10
CA GLN A 308 -11.49 -21.92 7.31
C GLN A 308 -11.62 -22.33 8.79
N GLY A 309 -11.32 -21.44 9.72
CA GLY A 309 -11.37 -21.73 11.15
C GLY A 309 -12.75 -21.57 11.77
N LEU A 310 -13.46 -20.51 11.40
CA LEU A 310 -14.80 -20.19 11.90
C LEU A 310 -15.92 -20.53 10.89
N GLY A 311 -15.58 -21.02 9.70
CA GLY A 311 -16.53 -21.39 8.67
C GLY A 311 -17.37 -20.24 8.11
N TYR A 312 -16.87 -19.00 8.16
CA TYR A 312 -17.59 -17.86 7.61
C TYR A 312 -17.54 -17.89 6.08
N GLY A 313 -18.69 -17.71 5.43
CA GLY A 313 -18.70 -17.39 4.00
C GLY A 313 -17.99 -16.04 3.73
N ALA A 314 -17.57 -15.81 2.48
CA ALA A 314 -16.80 -14.63 2.09
C ALA A 314 -17.47 -13.31 2.52
N SER A 315 -18.77 -13.16 2.32
CA SER A 315 -19.52 -11.95 2.72
C SER A 315 -19.52 -11.75 4.24
N ARG A 316 -19.70 -12.81 5.04
CA ARG A 316 -19.69 -12.73 6.51
C ARG A 316 -18.29 -12.42 7.03
N ALA A 317 -17.25 -12.97 6.43
CA ALA A 317 -15.87 -12.67 6.74
C ALA A 317 -15.52 -11.20 6.45
N GLY A 318 -15.97 -10.67 5.30
CA GLY A 318 -15.81 -9.26 4.94
C GLY A 318 -16.55 -8.34 5.92
N LEU A 319 -17.81 -8.64 6.27
CA LEU A 319 -18.60 -7.86 7.23
C LEU A 319 -17.99 -7.89 8.64
N ALA A 320 -17.33 -8.97 9.03
CA ALA A 320 -16.62 -9.03 10.32
C ALA A 320 -15.50 -8.00 10.43
N LEU A 321 -14.91 -7.55 9.30
CA LEU A 321 -13.85 -6.53 9.27
C LEU A 321 -14.38 -5.09 9.27
N VAL A 322 -15.69 -4.86 9.15
CA VAL A 322 -16.28 -3.51 9.13
C VAL A 322 -15.91 -2.69 10.36
N PRO A 323 -15.96 -3.21 11.62
CA PRO A 323 -15.55 -2.46 12.80
C PRO A 323 -14.11 -1.93 12.71
N MET A 324 -13.20 -2.71 12.14
CA MET A 324 -11.83 -2.30 11.88
C MET A 324 -11.77 -1.14 10.89
N GLY A 325 -12.42 -1.28 9.72
CA GLY A 325 -12.39 -0.25 8.67
C GLY A 325 -12.98 1.08 9.14
N VAL A 326 -14.10 1.05 9.86
CA VAL A 326 -14.74 2.24 10.45
C VAL A 326 -13.82 2.90 11.47
N ALA A 327 -13.24 2.13 12.38
CA ALA A 327 -12.33 2.63 13.40
C ALA A 327 -11.04 3.20 12.78
N GLN A 328 -10.49 2.54 11.75
CA GLN A 328 -9.33 3.00 11.00
C GLN A 328 -9.61 4.34 10.31
N PHE A 329 -10.75 4.47 9.63
CA PHE A 329 -11.16 5.74 9.03
C PHE A 329 -11.26 6.86 10.05
N ALA A 330 -12.00 6.64 11.15
CA ALA A 330 -12.17 7.64 12.22
C ALA A 330 -10.82 8.04 12.85
N ALA A 331 -9.95 7.08 13.14
CA ALA A 331 -8.64 7.33 13.71
C ALA A 331 -7.72 8.10 12.74
N SER A 332 -7.76 7.79 11.44
CA SER A 332 -7.01 8.54 10.42
C SER A 332 -7.41 10.02 10.39
N MET A 333 -8.70 10.32 10.55
CA MET A 333 -9.18 11.71 10.64
C MET A 333 -8.71 12.43 11.92
N LEU A 334 -8.44 11.68 12.97
CA LEU A 334 -7.93 12.21 14.24
C LEU A 334 -6.39 12.31 14.26
N ALA A 335 -5.67 11.70 13.32
CA ALA A 335 -4.22 11.70 13.29
C ALA A 335 -3.58 13.11 13.33
N PRO A 336 -4.08 14.15 12.62
CA PRO A 336 -3.55 15.50 12.74
C PRO A 336 -3.70 16.08 14.17
N ARG A 337 -4.83 15.80 14.85
CA ARG A 337 -5.07 16.24 16.24
C ARG A 337 -4.18 15.48 17.20
N ALA A 338 -3.98 14.18 17.01
CA ALA A 338 -3.07 13.38 17.81
C ALA A 338 -1.64 13.93 17.76
N VAL A 339 -1.16 14.29 16.56
CA VAL A 339 0.16 14.93 16.41
C VAL A 339 0.20 16.31 17.06
N ALA A 340 -0.82 17.14 16.87
CA ALA A 340 -0.87 18.48 17.48
C ALA A 340 -0.84 18.41 19.01
N ARG A 341 -1.40 17.34 19.62
CA ARG A 341 -1.46 17.17 21.06
C ARG A 341 -0.26 16.44 21.65
N PHE A 342 0.24 15.41 20.98
CA PHE A 342 1.26 14.48 21.51
C PHE A 342 2.60 14.54 20.76
N GLY A 343 2.69 15.33 19.65
CA GLY A 343 3.89 15.38 18.82
C GLY A 343 4.24 14.00 18.26
N GLY A 344 5.52 13.64 18.27
CA GLY A 344 6.02 12.32 17.84
C GLY A 344 5.51 11.15 18.69
N ARG A 345 5.12 11.41 19.94
CA ARG A 345 4.54 10.37 20.84
C ARG A 345 3.19 9.83 20.36
N ALA A 346 2.54 10.49 19.37
CA ALA A 346 1.36 9.95 18.70
C ALA A 346 1.61 8.57 18.08
N VAL A 347 2.86 8.28 17.65
CA VAL A 347 3.27 6.95 17.16
C VAL A 347 3.20 5.90 18.27
N ALA A 348 3.63 6.25 19.49
CA ALA A 348 3.51 5.35 20.63
C ALA A 348 2.05 5.06 21.00
N LEU A 349 1.17 6.07 20.95
CA LEU A 349 -0.26 5.90 21.18
C LEU A 349 -0.88 4.95 20.15
N ALA A 350 -0.52 5.09 18.89
CA ALA A 350 -0.97 4.20 17.81
C ALA A 350 -0.52 2.75 18.07
N ALA A 351 0.74 2.54 18.41
CA ALA A 351 1.29 1.22 18.73
C ALA A 351 0.58 0.58 19.94
N VAL A 352 0.31 1.35 21.00
CA VAL A 352 -0.43 0.85 22.18
C VAL A 352 -1.84 0.42 21.81
N ALA A 353 -2.58 1.21 21.02
CA ALA A 353 -3.92 0.84 20.57
C ALA A 353 -3.90 -0.44 19.71
N HIS A 354 -2.93 -0.56 18.82
CA HIS A 354 -2.78 -1.73 17.96
C HIS A 354 -2.43 -2.99 18.77
N ILE A 355 -1.45 -2.92 19.67
CA ILE A 355 -1.07 -4.02 20.57
C ILE A 355 -2.26 -4.44 21.44
N ALA A 356 -3.01 -3.49 21.99
CA ALA A 356 -4.22 -3.79 22.77
C ALA A 356 -5.26 -4.52 21.91
N GLY A 357 -5.43 -4.11 20.64
CA GLY A 357 -6.33 -4.79 19.70
C GLY A 357 -5.93 -6.23 19.44
N LEU A 358 -4.63 -6.48 19.16
CA LEU A 358 -4.10 -7.83 18.97
C LEU A 358 -4.26 -8.70 20.21
N ALA A 359 -3.99 -8.15 21.41
CA ALA A 359 -4.16 -8.85 22.67
C ALA A 359 -5.64 -9.18 22.93
N THR A 360 -6.56 -8.24 22.66
CA THR A 360 -8.00 -8.48 22.76
C THR A 360 -8.46 -9.57 21.81
N MET A 361 -8.00 -9.57 20.54
CA MET A 361 -8.30 -10.65 19.59
C MET A 361 -7.77 -11.99 20.08
N ALA A 362 -6.51 -12.06 20.53
CA ALA A 362 -5.91 -13.28 21.06
C ALA A 362 -6.70 -13.80 22.26
N GLY A 363 -7.07 -12.93 23.21
CA GLY A 363 -7.91 -13.28 24.35
C GLY A 363 -9.29 -13.81 23.95
N THR A 364 -9.98 -13.12 23.02
CA THR A 364 -11.28 -13.55 22.50
C THR A 364 -11.20 -14.94 21.84
N VAL A 365 -10.17 -15.16 21.04
CA VAL A 365 -9.97 -16.45 20.36
C VAL A 365 -9.60 -17.55 21.36
N LEU A 366 -8.73 -17.28 22.32
CA LEU A 366 -8.28 -18.28 23.30
C LEU A 366 -9.29 -18.60 24.40
N LEU A 367 -10.15 -17.66 24.77
CA LEU A 367 -11.10 -17.85 25.88
C LEU A 367 -12.53 -18.10 25.38
N GLY A 368 -12.84 -17.69 24.15
CA GLY A 368 -14.19 -17.80 23.58
C GLY A 368 -14.56 -19.18 23.10
N PRO A 369 -15.84 -19.39 22.73
CA PRO A 369 -16.39 -20.66 22.29
C PRO A 369 -15.96 -21.01 20.85
N TRP A 370 -14.74 -21.44 20.65
CA TRP A 370 -14.23 -21.88 19.36
C TRP A 370 -14.85 -23.25 18.96
N PRO A 371 -15.27 -23.45 17.69
CA PRO A 371 -15.23 -22.57 16.50
C PRO A 371 -16.49 -21.69 16.32
N HIS A 372 -17.35 -21.57 17.33
CA HIS A 372 -18.65 -20.89 17.25
C HIS A 372 -18.60 -19.39 17.63
N LEU A 373 -17.42 -18.78 17.52
CA LEU A 373 -17.27 -17.33 17.74
C LEU A 373 -18.12 -16.54 16.73
N GLY A 374 -18.95 -15.62 17.23
CA GLY A 374 -19.69 -14.70 16.38
C GLY A 374 -18.82 -13.50 15.93
N PRO A 375 -19.15 -12.80 14.83
CA PRO A 375 -18.39 -11.62 14.36
C PRO A 375 -18.32 -10.50 15.40
N LEU A 376 -19.37 -10.32 16.20
CA LEU A 376 -19.41 -9.30 17.25
C LEU A 376 -18.40 -9.54 18.38
N ALA A 377 -18.05 -10.80 18.66
CA ALA A 377 -17.04 -11.12 19.66
C ALA A 377 -15.65 -10.61 19.25
N LEU A 378 -15.33 -10.60 17.95
CA LEU A 378 -14.07 -10.11 17.41
C LEU A 378 -14.05 -8.59 17.22
N ALA A 379 -15.22 -7.95 17.17
CA ALA A 379 -15.36 -6.53 16.85
C ALA A 379 -14.54 -5.57 17.75
N PRO A 380 -14.47 -5.75 19.10
CA PRO A 380 -13.65 -4.86 19.93
C PRO A 380 -12.17 -4.92 19.60
N GLY A 381 -11.60 -6.12 19.43
CA GLY A 381 -10.19 -6.29 19.06
C GLY A 381 -9.90 -5.74 17.66
N LEU A 382 -10.79 -6.00 16.69
CA LEU A 382 -10.68 -5.47 15.34
C LEU A 382 -10.77 -3.94 15.31
N ALA A 383 -11.67 -3.34 16.09
CA ALA A 383 -11.80 -1.89 16.19
C ALA A 383 -10.53 -1.25 16.78
N LEU A 384 -9.96 -1.83 17.84
CA LEU A 384 -8.71 -1.35 18.43
C LEU A 384 -7.52 -1.47 17.45
N CYS A 385 -7.42 -2.59 16.71
CA CYS A 385 -6.45 -2.71 15.61
C CYS A 385 -6.66 -1.61 14.56
N GLY A 386 -7.92 -1.35 14.19
CA GLY A 386 -8.26 -0.27 13.26
C GLY A 386 -7.85 1.10 13.77
N ILE A 387 -8.03 1.40 15.05
CA ILE A 387 -7.57 2.67 15.66
C ILE A 387 -6.05 2.79 15.53
N GLY A 388 -5.30 1.75 15.90
CA GLY A 388 -3.84 1.75 15.79
C GLY A 388 -3.38 2.00 14.35
N GLN A 389 -3.85 1.20 13.40
CA GLN A 389 -3.51 1.29 11.98
C GLN A 389 -3.94 2.62 11.35
N GLY A 390 -5.10 3.15 11.75
CA GLY A 390 -5.61 4.44 11.27
C GLY A 390 -4.74 5.62 11.69
N LEU A 391 -4.04 5.52 12.81
CA LEU A 391 -3.05 6.50 13.22
C LEU A 391 -1.68 6.22 12.57
N GLU A 392 -1.23 4.95 12.51
CA GLU A 392 0.10 4.55 12.05
C GLU A 392 0.37 5.01 10.60
N LEU A 393 -0.58 4.80 9.69
CA LEU A 393 -0.38 5.04 8.27
C LEU A 393 -0.18 6.54 7.93
N PRO A 394 -1.03 7.49 8.38
CA PRO A 394 -0.80 8.92 8.17
C PRO A 394 0.48 9.42 8.86
N LEU A 395 0.80 8.89 10.05
CA LEU A 395 2.01 9.24 10.78
C LEU A 395 3.26 8.81 10.04
N TYR A 396 3.27 7.59 9.50
CA TYR A 396 4.36 7.07 8.67
C TYR A 396 4.66 8.01 7.49
N PHE A 397 3.64 8.29 6.67
CA PHE A 397 3.81 9.19 5.52
C PHE A 397 4.21 10.59 5.94
N ARG A 398 3.65 11.11 7.01
CA ARG A 398 4.00 12.43 7.54
C ARG A 398 5.47 12.52 7.93
N PHE A 399 5.97 11.59 8.75
CA PHE A 399 7.35 11.62 9.23
C PHE A 399 8.35 11.34 8.11
N LEU A 400 8.06 10.37 7.25
CA LEU A 400 8.95 10.05 6.14
C LEU A 400 9.02 11.20 5.12
N LEU A 401 7.89 11.72 4.67
CA LEU A 401 7.87 12.78 3.65
C LEU A 401 8.35 14.14 4.18
N ALA A 402 8.20 14.41 5.49
CA ALA A 402 8.78 15.61 6.09
C ALA A 402 10.32 15.62 6.08
N ALA A 403 10.93 14.43 6.08
CA ALA A 403 12.39 14.27 5.99
C ALA A 403 12.92 14.31 4.54
N VAL A 404 12.02 14.29 3.55
CA VAL A 404 12.37 14.31 2.12
C VAL A 404 12.30 15.75 1.60
N PRO A 405 13.35 16.27 0.94
CA PRO A 405 13.30 17.59 0.32
C PRO A 405 12.17 17.71 -0.72
N ASP A 406 11.50 18.87 -0.79
CA ASP A 406 10.35 19.10 -1.69
C ASP A 406 10.65 18.78 -3.15
N ARG A 407 11.90 19.02 -3.61
CA ARG A 407 12.38 18.70 -4.96
C ARG A 407 12.37 17.20 -5.28
N LEU A 408 12.39 16.34 -4.24
CA LEU A 408 12.42 14.88 -4.34
C LEU A 408 11.09 14.25 -3.89
N ALA A 409 10.00 15.02 -3.80
CA ALA A 409 8.71 14.56 -3.28
C ALA A 409 8.18 13.33 -4.02
N GLY A 410 8.32 13.27 -5.35
CA GLY A 410 7.94 12.11 -6.16
C GLY A 410 8.80 10.88 -5.85
N THR A 411 10.13 11.05 -5.75
CA THR A 411 11.06 9.99 -5.36
C THR A 411 10.75 9.48 -3.95
N GLY A 412 10.51 10.40 -2.99
CA GLY A 412 10.15 10.05 -1.61
C GLY A 412 8.83 9.28 -1.51
N SER A 413 7.81 9.70 -2.28
CA SER A 413 6.53 9.00 -2.35
C SER A 413 6.69 7.60 -2.96
N GLY A 414 7.47 7.48 -4.04
CA GLY A 414 7.78 6.20 -4.67
C GLY A 414 8.52 5.26 -3.72
N LEU A 415 9.54 5.78 -3.00
CA LEU A 415 10.27 5.01 -1.97
C LEU A 415 9.33 4.52 -0.87
N ALA A 416 8.47 5.40 -0.34
CA ALA A 416 7.50 5.07 0.69
C ALA A 416 6.57 3.93 0.25
N ALA A 417 6.04 4.03 -0.96
CA ALA A 417 5.13 3.04 -1.52
C ALA A 417 5.83 1.72 -1.89
N THR A 418 7.08 1.77 -2.38
CA THR A 418 7.88 0.57 -2.64
C THR A 418 8.19 -0.18 -1.34
N LEU A 419 8.60 0.53 -0.28
CA LEU A 419 8.79 -0.08 1.03
C LEU A 419 7.50 -0.73 1.52
N GLN A 420 6.38 -0.01 1.44
CA GLN A 420 5.07 -0.53 1.82
C GLN A 420 4.76 -1.84 1.10
N GLN A 421 4.85 -1.88 -0.23
CA GLN A 421 4.53 -3.08 -1.02
C GLN A 421 5.49 -4.24 -0.75
N SER A 422 6.78 -3.95 -0.60
CA SER A 422 7.77 -4.98 -0.25
C SER A 422 7.48 -5.57 1.14
N CYS A 423 7.17 -4.73 2.12
CA CYS A 423 6.81 -5.16 3.48
C CYS A 423 5.50 -5.97 3.51
N LEU A 424 4.50 -5.61 2.68
CA LEU A 424 3.26 -6.39 2.57
C LEU A 424 3.54 -7.82 2.10
N ALA A 425 4.37 -7.98 1.06
CA ALA A 425 4.76 -9.30 0.56
C ALA A 425 5.56 -10.10 1.62
N VAL A 426 6.54 -9.46 2.27
CA VAL A 426 7.32 -10.06 3.36
C VAL A 426 6.41 -10.49 4.51
N GLY A 427 5.39 -9.68 4.84
CA GLY A 427 4.43 -9.97 5.91
C GLY A 427 3.64 -11.25 5.66
N VAL A 428 3.10 -11.41 4.47
CA VAL A 428 2.39 -12.65 4.08
C VAL A 428 3.35 -13.83 4.08
N ALA A 429 4.53 -13.67 3.48
CA ALA A 429 5.52 -14.74 3.38
C ALA A 429 6.07 -15.19 4.75
N THR A 430 6.18 -14.30 5.73
CA THR A 430 6.72 -14.63 7.07
C THR A 430 5.61 -15.03 8.04
N LEU A 431 4.71 -14.11 8.38
CA LEU A 431 3.64 -14.37 9.35
C LEU A 431 2.61 -15.39 8.84
N GLY A 432 2.29 -15.33 7.53
CA GLY A 432 1.41 -16.31 6.90
C GLY A 432 2.03 -17.71 6.90
N SER A 433 3.31 -17.85 6.54
CA SER A 433 4.02 -19.13 6.61
C SER A 433 4.15 -19.66 8.03
N LEU A 434 4.47 -18.79 9.01
CA LEU A 434 4.48 -19.15 10.42
C LEU A 434 3.13 -19.73 10.86
N PHE A 435 2.03 -19.02 10.55
CA PHE A 435 0.68 -19.50 10.88
C PHE A 435 0.42 -20.89 10.30
N LEU A 436 0.63 -21.04 8.98
CA LEU A 436 0.31 -22.28 8.30
C LEU A 436 1.22 -23.47 8.72
N SER A 437 2.43 -23.20 9.17
CA SER A 437 3.33 -24.24 9.74
C SER A 437 2.87 -24.69 11.12
N LEU A 438 2.25 -23.81 11.90
CA LEU A 438 1.75 -24.13 13.24
C LEU A 438 0.39 -24.83 13.23
N VAL A 439 -0.44 -24.61 12.21
CA VAL A 439 -1.80 -25.18 12.14
C VAL A 439 -1.84 -26.70 12.30
N PRO A 440 -0.99 -27.52 11.63
CA PRO A 440 -1.05 -28.98 11.77
C PRO A 440 -0.76 -29.49 13.20
N GLY A 441 0.14 -28.84 13.93
CA GLY A 441 0.55 -29.29 15.28
C GLY A 441 -0.22 -28.64 16.43
N ALA A 442 -0.51 -27.34 16.32
CA ALA A 442 -1.12 -26.55 17.40
C ALA A 442 -2.60 -26.25 17.21
N GLY A 443 -3.12 -26.49 16.00
CA GLY A 443 -4.46 -26.08 15.59
C GLY A 443 -4.55 -24.58 15.29
N MET A 444 -5.54 -24.21 14.47
CA MET A 444 -5.68 -22.86 13.95
C MET A 444 -5.87 -21.79 15.04
N ARG A 445 -6.58 -22.12 16.10
CA ARG A 445 -6.81 -21.25 17.27
C ARG A 445 -5.50 -20.79 17.92
N ARG A 446 -4.60 -21.74 18.24
CA ARG A 446 -3.31 -21.43 18.86
C ARG A 446 -2.33 -20.80 17.86
N ALA A 447 -2.33 -21.27 16.63
CA ALA A 447 -1.51 -20.69 15.56
C ALA A 447 -1.82 -19.19 15.37
N LEU A 448 -3.11 -18.82 15.35
CA LEU A 448 -3.51 -17.41 15.31
C LEU A 448 -2.96 -16.63 16.51
N ALA A 449 -3.16 -17.12 17.73
CA ALA A 449 -2.69 -16.43 18.93
C ALA A 449 -1.17 -16.20 18.92
N VAL A 450 -0.38 -17.18 18.45
CA VAL A 450 1.07 -17.03 18.31
C VAL A 450 1.43 -15.93 17.32
N VAL A 451 0.78 -15.90 16.15
CA VAL A 451 1.04 -14.85 15.14
C VAL A 451 0.67 -13.47 15.66
N LEU A 452 -0.47 -13.34 16.36
CA LEU A 452 -0.85 -12.07 17.00
C LEU A 452 0.18 -11.62 18.05
N ALA A 453 0.75 -12.54 18.82
CA ALA A 453 1.80 -12.25 19.79
C ALA A 453 3.11 -11.82 19.12
N VAL A 454 3.52 -12.48 18.04
CA VAL A 454 4.71 -12.11 17.26
C VAL A 454 4.57 -10.72 16.66
N GLN A 455 3.39 -10.40 16.11
CA GLN A 455 3.11 -9.06 15.60
C GLN A 455 3.13 -8.01 16.71
N ALA A 456 2.50 -8.29 17.85
CA ALA A 456 2.52 -7.39 19.00
C ALA A 456 3.96 -7.13 19.48
N ALA A 457 4.82 -8.15 19.50
CA ALA A 457 6.24 -8.01 19.81
C ALA A 457 6.97 -7.10 18.81
N GLY A 458 6.68 -7.21 17.50
CA GLY A 458 7.20 -6.29 16.48
C GLY A 458 6.76 -4.84 16.72
N LEU A 459 5.53 -4.61 17.14
CA LEU A 459 5.00 -3.28 17.46
C LEU A 459 5.59 -2.68 18.75
N LEU A 460 6.18 -3.47 19.66
CA LEU A 460 6.95 -2.93 20.78
C LEU A 460 8.15 -2.11 20.30
N GLY A 461 8.79 -2.51 19.20
CA GLY A 461 9.81 -1.70 18.55
C GLY A 461 9.28 -0.34 18.10
N LEU A 462 8.08 -0.30 17.48
CA LEU A 462 7.40 0.94 17.09
C LEU A 462 7.06 1.80 18.31
N LEU A 463 6.59 1.20 19.39
CA LEU A 463 6.31 1.87 20.67
C LEU A 463 7.56 2.56 21.22
N VAL A 464 8.68 1.82 21.31
CA VAL A 464 9.96 2.36 21.81
C VAL A 464 10.46 3.50 20.91
N LEU A 465 10.38 3.36 19.59
CA LEU A 465 10.74 4.42 18.65
C LEU A 465 9.83 5.65 18.84
N GLY A 466 8.53 5.46 18.98
CA GLY A 466 7.57 6.54 19.19
C GLY A 466 7.81 7.31 20.50
N LEU A 467 8.20 6.61 21.57
CA LEU A 467 8.55 7.24 22.86
C LEU A 467 9.84 8.09 22.79
N ARG A 468 10.75 7.76 21.87
CA ARG A 468 12.00 8.52 21.65
C ARG A 468 11.86 9.69 20.70
N LEU A 469 10.72 9.80 19.98
CA LEU A 469 10.45 10.96 19.15
C LEU A 469 10.14 12.19 20.02
N PRO A 470 10.57 13.40 19.59
CA PRO A 470 10.33 14.62 20.37
C PRO A 470 8.82 14.82 20.60
N GLY A 471 8.48 15.11 21.85
CA GLY A 471 7.15 15.53 22.23
C GLY A 471 6.84 16.94 21.72
N LYS A 472 5.64 17.46 22.08
CA LYS A 472 5.17 18.79 21.65
C LYS A 472 6.11 19.96 22.04
N ASP A 473 6.90 19.80 23.10
CA ASP A 473 7.71 20.86 23.67
C ASP A 473 9.03 21.12 22.93
N HIS A 474 9.31 20.34 21.84
CA HIS A 474 10.53 20.44 21.03
C HIS A 474 10.26 20.42 19.52
N ALA A 475 9.02 20.74 19.08
CA ALA A 475 8.61 20.76 17.68
C ALA A 475 8.34 22.17 17.15
#